data_1f5d524cf593a30172a40fbbe425e93a
#
_entry.id   1f5d524cf593a30172a40fbbe425e93a
#
_cell.length_a   1.000
_cell.length_b   1.000
_cell.length_c   1.000
_cell.angle_alpha   90.00
_cell.angle_beta   90.00
_cell.angle_gamma   90.00
#
_symmetry.space_group_name_H-M   'P 1'
#
loop_
_entity.id
_entity.type
_entity.pdbx_description
1 polymer ?
#
loop_
_entity_poly.entity_id
_entity_poly.type
_entity_poly.pdbx_seq_one_letter_code
_entity_poly.pdbx_strand_id
1 'polypeptide(L)'
;MNGFKAVRVPVSALSGEPLPDVFGTKGDCLVAFEVKAPKAERAYSPREQVEKLFLFLNFFEPFSQKKAVLGAKFPRKWVFRMVEKPDDFVVSREEQSSYHLETQ
;
A
#
# COMPACT_ATOMS: atom_id res chain seq x y z
N MET A 1 6.58 -4.58 13.78
CA MET A 1 5.55 -3.51 13.81
C MET A 1 4.64 -3.74 14.97
N ASN A 2 4.44 -2.71 15.72
CA ASN A 2 3.64 -2.80 16.94
C ASN A 2 2.18 -3.05 16.64
N GLY A 3 1.70 -4.22 17.04
CA GLY A 3 0.30 -4.57 16.90
C GLY A 3 -0.14 -4.94 15.51
N PHE A 4 0.72 -4.79 14.50
CA PHE A 4 0.39 -5.21 13.15
C PHE A 4 0.88 -6.62 12.88
N LYS A 5 0.05 -7.37 12.17
CA LYS A 5 0.45 -8.63 11.57
C LYS A 5 0.48 -8.41 10.08
N ALA A 6 1.64 -8.57 9.48
CA ALA A 6 1.84 -8.25 8.08
C ALA A 6 2.25 -9.49 7.30
N VAL A 7 1.75 -9.58 6.08
CA VAL A 7 2.07 -10.68 5.17
C VAL A 7 2.50 -10.08 3.84
N ARG A 8 3.64 -10.53 3.36
CA ARG A 8 4.08 -10.20 2.00
C ARG A 8 3.53 -11.24 1.05
N VAL A 9 2.95 -10.79 -0.05
CA VAL A 9 2.31 -11.66 -1.01
C VAL A 9 3.27 -11.86 -2.20
N PRO A 10 3.79 -13.08 -2.39
CA PRO A 10 4.67 -13.34 -3.53
C PRO A 10 3.88 -13.55 -4.80
N VAL A 11 4.51 -13.30 -5.94
CA VAL A 11 4.00 -13.56 -7.28
C VAL A 11 2.59 -13.09 -7.57
N SER A 12 2.16 -12.03 -6.88
CA SER A 12 0.82 -11.51 -7.09
C SER A 12 0.62 -11.03 -8.53
N ALA A 13 1.69 -10.58 -9.17
CA ALA A 13 1.59 -10.04 -10.52
C ALA A 13 1.22 -11.08 -11.56
N LEU A 14 1.43 -12.35 -11.29
CA LEU A 14 1.18 -13.41 -12.27
C LEU A 14 -0.24 -13.95 -12.20
N SER A 15 -0.95 -13.68 -11.14
CA SER A 15 -2.23 -14.34 -10.92
C SER A 15 -3.40 -13.61 -11.56
N GLY A 16 -3.27 -12.32 -11.81
CA GLY A 16 -4.41 -11.52 -12.23
C GLY A 16 -5.41 -11.23 -11.11
N GLU A 17 -5.18 -11.78 -9.94
CA GLU A 17 -6.03 -11.54 -8.79
C GLU A 17 -5.74 -10.17 -8.17
N PRO A 18 -6.73 -9.57 -7.49
CA PRO A 18 -6.50 -8.28 -6.84
C PRO A 18 -5.71 -8.46 -5.54
N LEU A 19 -4.42 -8.76 -5.67
CA LEU A 19 -3.58 -9.00 -4.52
C LEU A 19 -2.61 -7.84 -4.32
N PRO A 20 -2.44 -7.36 -3.09
CA PRO A 20 -1.44 -6.34 -2.79
C PRO A 20 -0.05 -6.98 -2.65
N ASP A 21 0.99 -6.15 -2.61
CA ASP A 21 2.32 -6.65 -2.32
C ASP A 21 2.46 -7.07 -0.87
N VAL A 22 1.86 -6.30 0.01
CA VAL A 22 1.88 -6.54 1.45
C VAL A 22 0.54 -6.14 2.02
N PHE A 23 0.05 -6.86 3.01
CA PHE A 23 -1.07 -6.37 3.77
C PHE A 23 -0.82 -6.66 5.25
N GLY A 24 -1.47 -5.88 6.10
CA GLY A 24 -1.33 -6.05 7.54
C GLY A 24 -2.63 -5.73 8.25
N THR A 25 -2.77 -6.27 9.43
CA THR A 25 -3.96 -6.03 10.25
C THR A 25 -3.56 -5.59 11.64
N LYS A 26 -4.39 -4.76 12.23
CA LYS A 26 -4.27 -4.37 13.63
C LYS A 26 -5.67 -4.06 14.13
N GLY A 27 -6.20 -4.93 15.00
CA GLY A 27 -7.58 -4.79 15.46
C GLY A 27 -8.54 -4.82 14.28
N ASP A 28 -9.36 -3.77 14.15
CA ASP A 28 -10.34 -3.65 13.08
C ASP A 28 -9.78 -2.99 11.83
N CYS A 29 -8.48 -2.75 11.79
CA CYS A 29 -7.89 -2.05 10.66
C CYS A 29 -7.16 -3.03 9.75
N LEU A 30 -7.48 -2.95 8.45
CA LEU A 30 -6.80 -3.70 7.40
C LEU A 30 -6.10 -2.70 6.49
N VAL A 31 -4.82 -2.89 6.25
CA VAL A 31 -4.03 -2.01 5.39
C VAL A 31 -3.41 -2.83 4.28
N ALA A 32 -3.58 -2.39 3.06
CA ALA A 32 -2.98 -3.03 1.90
C ALA A 32 -1.99 -2.07 1.25
N PHE A 33 -0.83 -2.58 0.88
CA PHE A 33 0.27 -1.78 0.34
C PHE A 33 0.62 -2.23 -1.06
N GLU A 34 0.82 -1.26 -1.93
CA GLU A 34 1.51 -1.45 -3.20
C GLU A 34 2.87 -0.80 -3.07
N VAL A 35 3.95 -1.58 -3.27
CA VAL A 35 5.31 -1.11 -2.97
C VAL A 35 6.10 -0.99 -4.27
N LYS A 36 6.77 0.15 -4.43
CA LYS A 36 7.65 0.42 -5.55
C LYS A 36 9.04 0.76 -5.03
N ALA A 37 10.06 0.38 -5.79
CA ALA A 37 11.44 0.71 -5.45
C ALA A 37 12.09 1.36 -6.67
N PRO A 38 11.73 2.60 -6.98
CA PRO A 38 12.22 3.26 -8.19
C PRO A 38 13.67 3.67 -8.03
N LYS A 39 14.37 3.74 -9.15
CA LYS A 39 15.72 4.28 -9.18
C LYS A 39 15.70 5.79 -9.34
N ALA A 40 14.58 6.34 -9.76
CA ALA A 40 14.42 7.77 -9.96
C ALA A 40 13.84 8.41 -8.71
N GLU A 41 13.53 9.70 -8.82
CA GLU A 41 13.00 10.48 -7.71
C GLU A 41 11.48 10.33 -7.54
N ARG A 42 10.83 9.57 -8.41
CA ARG A 42 9.39 9.41 -8.39
C ARG A 42 9.00 7.96 -8.64
N ALA A 43 7.95 7.55 -7.97
CA ALA A 43 7.36 6.24 -8.17
C ALA A 43 5.97 6.43 -8.74
N TYR A 44 5.72 5.86 -9.90
CA TYR A 44 4.44 5.97 -10.56
C TYR A 44 3.60 4.71 -10.29
N SER A 45 2.37 4.92 -9.86
CA SER A 45 1.42 3.84 -9.65
C SER A 45 0.22 4.09 -10.54
N PRO A 46 0.06 3.32 -11.61
CA PRO A 46 -1.08 3.51 -12.50
C PRO A 46 -2.38 3.08 -11.82
N ARG A 47 -3.47 3.64 -12.30
CA ARG A 47 -4.78 3.43 -11.72
C ARG A 47 -5.12 1.95 -11.54
N GLU A 48 -4.78 1.10 -12.50
CA GLU A 48 -5.11 -0.32 -12.41
C GLU A 48 -4.46 -0.98 -11.20
N GLN A 49 -3.25 -0.59 -10.85
CA GLN A 49 -2.58 -1.16 -9.69
C GLN A 49 -3.21 -0.65 -8.41
N VAL A 50 -3.58 0.62 -8.38
CA VAL A 50 -4.24 1.19 -7.20
C VAL A 50 -5.61 0.55 -7.03
N GLU A 51 -6.31 0.34 -8.13
CA GLU A 51 -7.64 -0.27 -8.09
C GLU A 51 -7.59 -1.66 -7.46
N LYS A 52 -6.53 -2.41 -7.70
CA LYS A 52 -6.39 -3.73 -7.11
C LYS A 52 -6.34 -3.70 -5.59
N LEU A 53 -5.78 -2.64 -5.01
CA LEU A 53 -5.77 -2.50 -3.57
C LEU A 53 -7.19 -2.38 -3.03
N PHE A 54 -8.00 -1.56 -3.68
CA PHE A 54 -9.38 -1.37 -3.22
C PHE A 54 -10.22 -2.62 -3.42
N LEU A 55 -10.00 -3.33 -4.52
CA LEU A 55 -10.71 -4.59 -4.74
C LEU A 55 -10.35 -5.62 -3.67
N PHE A 56 -9.07 -5.69 -3.32
CA PHE A 56 -8.63 -6.58 -2.26
C PHE A 56 -9.31 -6.23 -0.94
N LEU A 57 -9.31 -4.95 -0.60
CA LEU A 57 -9.87 -4.51 0.67
C LEU A 57 -11.37 -4.80 0.76
N ASN A 58 -12.06 -4.77 -0.37
CA ASN A 58 -13.50 -5.00 -0.38
C ASN A 58 -13.89 -6.43 -0.09
N PHE A 59 -12.95 -7.38 -0.14
CA PHE A 59 -13.24 -8.75 0.26
C PHE A 59 -13.40 -8.92 1.77
N PHE A 60 -13.01 -7.93 2.55
CA PHE A 60 -12.90 -8.11 3.99
C PHE A 60 -13.92 -7.24 4.72
N GLU A 61 -15.16 -7.67 4.65
CA GLU A 61 -16.29 -6.95 5.25
C GLU A 61 -16.15 -6.68 6.74
N PRO A 62 -15.63 -7.64 7.54
CA PRO A 62 -15.61 -7.44 8.99
C PRO A 62 -14.70 -6.33 9.48
N PHE A 63 -13.74 -5.89 8.66
CA PHE A 63 -12.85 -4.83 9.10
C PHE A 63 -13.54 -3.48 8.96
N SER A 64 -13.63 -2.75 10.07
CA SER A 64 -14.29 -1.45 10.04
C SER A 64 -13.43 -0.35 9.43
N GLN A 65 -12.11 -0.54 9.44
CA GLN A 65 -11.19 0.42 8.84
C GLN A 65 -10.34 -0.29 7.80
N LYS A 66 -10.31 0.28 6.61
CA LYS A 66 -9.55 -0.28 5.50
C LYS A 66 -8.78 0.84 4.85
N LYS A 67 -7.47 0.63 4.68
CA LYS A 67 -6.59 1.68 4.16
C LYS A 67 -5.76 1.13 3.02
N ALA A 68 -5.70 1.90 1.93
CA ALA A 68 -4.84 1.60 0.79
C ALA A 68 -3.65 2.54 0.83
N VAL A 69 -2.44 2.00 0.75
CA VAL A 69 -1.22 2.78 0.91
C VAL A 69 -0.25 2.45 -0.21
N LEU A 70 0.32 3.50 -0.80
CA LEU A 70 1.39 3.36 -1.77
C LEU A 70 2.71 3.58 -1.04
N GLY A 71 3.61 2.59 -1.09
CA GLY A 71 4.91 2.69 -0.48
C GLY A 71 5.98 2.83 -1.55
N ALA A 72 6.84 3.80 -1.41
CA ALA A 72 7.96 4.00 -2.32
C ALA A 72 9.26 3.94 -1.53
N LYS A 73 10.12 3.01 -1.93
CA LYS A 73 11.43 2.88 -1.30
C LYS A 73 12.45 3.56 -2.18
N PHE A 74 12.82 4.77 -1.77
CA PHE A 74 13.91 5.51 -2.41
C PHE A 74 15.21 5.22 -1.68
N PRO A 75 16.36 5.50 -2.27
CA PRO A 75 17.61 5.36 -1.52
C PRO A 75 17.53 6.17 -0.23
N ARG A 76 17.74 5.48 0.88
CA ARG A 76 17.78 6.07 2.23
C ARG A 76 16.47 6.71 2.67
N LYS A 77 15.34 6.44 1.99
CA LYS A 77 14.09 7.06 2.39
C LYS A 77 12.91 6.25 1.90
N TRP A 78 11.97 6.02 2.80
CA TRP A 78 10.65 5.48 2.47
C TRP A 78 9.64 6.61 2.47
N VAL A 79 8.72 6.58 1.52
CA VAL A 79 7.57 7.48 1.52
C VAL A 79 6.32 6.62 1.44
N PHE A 80 5.37 6.85 2.32
CA PHE A 80 4.09 6.15 2.34
C PHE A 80 2.98 7.14 2.10
N ARG A 81 2.16 6.85 1.11
CA ARG A 81 1.05 7.73 0.76
C ARG A 81 -0.26 6.99 0.85
N MET A 82 -1.13 7.44 1.74
CA MET A 82 -2.47 6.88 1.83
C MET A 82 -3.31 7.42 0.71
N VAL A 83 -4.08 6.54 0.06
CA VAL A 83 -4.95 6.93 -1.05
C VAL A 83 -6.37 6.52 -0.72
N GLU A 84 -7.33 7.32 -1.18
CA GLU A 84 -8.72 7.11 -0.82
C GLU A 84 -9.58 6.67 -1.98
N LYS A 85 -9.07 6.70 -3.19
CA LYS A 85 -9.80 6.24 -4.36
C LYS A 85 -8.81 5.79 -5.42
N PRO A 86 -9.25 4.91 -6.34
CA PRO A 86 -8.39 4.48 -7.44
C PRO A 86 -8.14 5.63 -8.40
N ASP A 87 -6.89 5.89 -8.67
CA ASP A 87 -6.48 6.91 -9.62
C ASP A 87 -5.01 6.67 -9.94
N ASP A 88 -4.48 7.46 -10.87
CA ASP A 88 -3.06 7.46 -11.13
C ASP A 88 -2.37 8.30 -10.07
N PHE A 89 -1.28 7.78 -9.51
CA PHE A 89 -0.54 8.51 -8.48
C PHE A 89 0.93 8.52 -8.78
N VAL A 90 1.58 9.62 -8.41
CA VAL A 90 3.04 9.74 -8.43
C VAL A 90 3.48 10.07 -7.02
N VAL A 91 4.35 9.23 -6.48
CA VAL A 91 4.91 9.47 -5.15
C VAL A 91 6.31 10.00 -5.35
N SER A 92 6.56 11.19 -4.83
CA SER A 92 7.84 11.87 -4.98
C SER A 92 8.71 11.64 -3.76
N ARG A 93 10.04 11.57 -3.98
CA ARG A 93 10.98 11.39 -2.89
C ARG A 93 10.93 12.54 -1.89
N GLU A 94 10.59 13.74 -2.35
CA GLU A 94 10.57 14.90 -1.47
C GLU A 94 9.31 15.02 -0.64
N GLU A 95 8.23 14.30 -1.00
CA GLU A 95 7.00 14.49 -0.24
C GLU A 95 7.09 13.82 1.11
N GLN A 96 6.26 14.27 2.03
CA GLN A 96 6.18 13.67 3.36
C GLN A 96 5.15 12.56 3.35
N SER A 97 5.42 11.52 4.10
CA SER A 97 4.48 10.41 4.22
C SER A 97 3.17 10.88 4.81
N SER A 98 2.06 10.47 4.21
CA SER A 98 0.75 10.70 4.77
C SER A 98 0.23 9.49 5.53
N TYR A 99 0.98 8.40 5.52
CA TYR A 99 0.69 7.23 6.35
C TYR A 99 1.96 6.84 7.08
N HIS A 100 1.85 6.54 8.35
CA HIS A 100 2.99 6.15 9.16
C HIS A 100 2.79 4.74 9.66
N LEU A 101 3.82 3.92 9.48
CA LEU A 101 3.83 2.59 10.09
C LEU A 101 3.92 2.81 11.58
N GLU A 102 2.79 2.73 12.21
CA GLU A 102 2.67 3.15 13.58
C GLU A 102 3.38 2.24 14.53
N THR A 103 4.03 2.82 15.49
CA THR A 103 4.84 2.07 16.43
C THR A 103 4.26 2.06 17.83
N GLN A 104 3.18 2.75 18.05
CA GLN A 104 2.62 2.67 19.39
C GLN A 104 1.92 1.41 19.66
#